data_4055f6675131bf1e55d98eb3ab7abd2e
#
_entry.id   4055f6675131bf1e55d98eb3ab7abd2e
#
_cell.length_a   1.000
_cell.length_b   1.000
_cell.length_c   1.000
_cell.angle_alpha   90.00
_cell.angle_beta   90.00
_cell.angle_gamma   90.00
#
_symmetry.space_group_name_H-M   'P 1'
#
loop_
_entity.id
_entity.type
_entity.pdbx_description
1 polymer ?
#
loop_
_entity_poly.entity_id
_entity_poly.type
_entity_poly.pdbx_seq_one_letter_code
_entity_poly.pdbx_strand_id
1 'polypeptide(L)'
;MIDLFAGCGGLSLGFEKAQFTPVFVNELDKDALGTYLLNRHHELGGEDFAENSALRCRDAHELKGRRLDQLVSDLSNIPEIDFRFDKNATSESGQGSTLDVLTGGPPCQGYSGIGIRRSYAVDRKEIPSNRLYGRMAEIIRRVRPRMFLFENVRGLLVAKWTRDGSELIWPDVKAEFRKIPGYEVRWSLVYAKDYGVPQYRPRVLLVGIRKDILEACDFLKPDIDPEDAIACGFLPAAQKGTFPHLADLLGDLVDPEVAKTLRSSTFKSGKFETTDYPHKPQTSIQEELRSPPKWDLSRRVTLTEQEYSKHKWEVVDKFDHMLKNEGEIPDKYKTRKFSQRVLKPYWGNGEPNITATSLPDDYVHYSQPRVLTVREWARLQLFPDWYRFAGKRTTGGIRRAGNPLEGNFDREVPKYTQIGNAVPVGLAEKVGSHFRMILDKALGNDA
;
A
#
# COMPACT_ATOMS: atom_id res chain seq x y z
N MET A 1 -1.98 7.04 14.87
CA MET A 1 -2.93 6.77 13.79
C MET A 1 -3.60 5.40 13.92
N ILE A 2 -4.83 5.25 13.43
CA ILE A 2 -5.48 3.94 13.22
C ILE A 2 -5.31 3.56 11.75
N ASP A 3 -4.94 2.29 11.48
CA ASP A 3 -4.79 1.77 10.12
C ASP A 3 -5.75 0.59 9.88
N LEU A 4 -6.73 0.79 9.01
CA LEU A 4 -7.74 -0.21 8.65
C LEU A 4 -7.43 -0.81 7.28
N PHE A 5 -7.64 -2.13 7.15
CA PHE A 5 -7.31 -2.86 5.92
C PHE A 5 -5.85 -2.69 5.52
N ALA A 6 -4.96 -2.75 6.51
CA ALA A 6 -3.60 -2.27 6.44
C ALA A 6 -2.71 -3.03 5.44
N GLY A 7 -3.10 -4.23 5.03
CA GLY A 7 -2.26 -5.08 4.20
C GLY A 7 -0.91 -5.36 4.87
N CYS A 8 0.15 -5.28 4.11
CA CYS A 8 1.50 -5.39 4.65
C CYS A 8 2.06 -4.05 5.18
N GLY A 9 1.23 -3.01 5.33
CA GLY A 9 1.61 -1.77 6.00
C GLY A 9 2.34 -0.72 5.16
N GLY A 10 2.18 -0.71 3.83
CA GLY A 10 2.83 0.30 2.98
C GLY A 10 2.31 1.72 3.22
N LEU A 11 0.99 1.88 3.40
CA LEU A 11 0.37 3.16 3.74
C LEU A 11 0.83 3.64 5.11
N SER A 12 0.74 2.77 6.11
CA SER A 12 1.19 3.05 7.47
C SER A 12 2.65 3.44 7.54
N LEU A 13 3.54 2.69 6.85
CA LEU A 13 4.98 2.97 6.83
C LEU A 13 5.29 4.37 6.28
N GLY A 14 4.58 4.82 5.24
CA GLY A 14 4.74 6.19 4.75
C GLY A 14 4.29 7.24 5.77
N PHE A 15 3.20 7.00 6.47
CA PHE A 15 2.75 7.86 7.56
C PHE A 15 3.71 7.81 8.77
N GLU A 16 4.29 6.66 9.11
CA GLU A 16 5.32 6.54 10.15
C GLU A 16 6.58 7.37 9.78
N LYS A 17 7.01 7.37 8.51
CA LYS A 17 8.08 8.26 8.03
C LYS A 17 7.73 9.75 8.19
N ALA A 18 6.43 10.08 8.20
CA ALA A 18 5.89 11.41 8.50
C ALA A 18 5.54 11.59 10.00
N GLN A 19 6.11 10.77 10.89
CA GLN A 19 6.00 10.86 12.35
C GLN A 19 4.60 10.57 12.92
N PHE A 20 3.80 9.75 12.26
CA PHE A 20 2.58 9.20 12.84
C PHE A 20 2.83 7.82 13.43
N THR A 21 2.44 7.60 14.67
CA THR A 21 2.58 6.30 15.34
C THR A 21 1.29 5.48 15.18
N PRO A 22 1.34 4.26 14.65
CA PRO A 22 0.21 3.34 14.65
C PRO A 22 -0.20 2.97 16.09
N VAL A 23 -1.49 3.08 16.39
CA VAL A 23 -2.05 2.73 17.70
C VAL A 23 -3.09 1.61 17.61
N PHE A 24 -3.53 1.29 16.40
CA PHE A 24 -4.42 0.17 16.13
C PHE A 24 -4.30 -0.25 14.67
N VAL A 25 -4.40 -1.57 14.42
CA VAL A 25 -4.36 -2.15 13.08
C VAL A 25 -5.51 -3.13 12.85
N ASN A 26 -6.09 -3.06 11.64
CA ASN A 26 -7.01 -4.07 11.14
C ASN A 26 -6.48 -4.65 9.83
N GLU A 27 -6.31 -5.98 9.77
CA GLU A 27 -5.97 -6.71 8.53
C GLU A 27 -6.47 -8.17 8.63
N LEU A 28 -7.23 -8.60 7.63
CA LEU A 28 -7.86 -9.93 7.60
C LEU A 28 -6.85 -11.06 7.33
N ASP A 29 -5.94 -10.83 6.38
CA ASP A 29 -4.96 -11.85 6.00
C ASP A 29 -3.85 -11.97 7.06
N LYS A 30 -3.63 -13.22 7.51
CA LYS A 30 -2.68 -13.50 8.59
C LYS A 30 -1.22 -13.21 8.21
N ASP A 31 -0.85 -13.45 6.95
CA ASP A 31 0.52 -13.26 6.49
C ASP A 31 0.81 -11.76 6.27
N ALA A 32 -0.18 -11.00 5.76
CA ALA A 32 -0.10 -9.56 5.64
C ALA A 32 -0.06 -8.87 7.01
N LEU A 33 -0.93 -9.28 7.96
CA LEU A 33 -0.89 -8.81 9.33
C LEU A 33 0.43 -9.17 10.01
N GLY A 34 0.92 -10.40 9.81
CA GLY A 34 2.24 -10.83 10.31
C GLY A 34 3.37 -9.95 9.76
N THR A 35 3.33 -9.59 8.48
CA THR A 35 4.27 -8.61 7.90
C THR A 35 4.15 -7.25 8.58
N TYR A 36 2.93 -6.75 8.78
CA TYR A 36 2.69 -5.47 9.44
C TYR A 36 3.33 -5.43 10.84
N LEU A 37 3.04 -6.43 11.67
CA LEU A 37 3.52 -6.52 13.05
C LEU A 37 5.03 -6.76 13.15
N LEU A 38 5.60 -7.59 12.26
CA LEU A 38 7.04 -7.91 12.22
C LEU A 38 7.95 -6.66 12.10
N ASN A 39 7.42 -5.54 11.64
CA ASN A 39 8.17 -4.32 11.39
C ASN A 39 7.87 -3.20 12.41
N ARG A 40 7.08 -3.46 13.46
CA ARG A 40 6.64 -2.45 14.45
C ARG A 40 6.83 -2.96 15.87
N HIS A 41 7.79 -2.38 16.56
CA HIS A 41 8.21 -2.75 17.91
C HIS A 41 8.19 -1.56 18.88
N HIS A 42 7.33 -0.57 18.63
CA HIS A 42 7.13 0.51 19.59
C HIS A 42 6.23 0.04 20.73
N GLU A 43 6.47 0.58 21.91
CA GLU A 43 5.71 0.25 23.12
C GLU A 43 4.46 1.12 23.25
N LEU A 44 3.35 0.49 23.64
CA LEU A 44 2.09 1.15 23.99
C LEU A 44 1.47 0.45 25.19
N GLY A 45 1.20 1.21 26.27
CA GLY A 45 0.64 0.65 27.51
C GLY A 45 1.59 -0.33 28.21
N GLY A 46 2.90 -0.16 28.05
CA GLY A 46 3.91 -1.04 28.63
C GLY A 46 4.10 -2.38 27.92
N GLU A 47 3.49 -2.56 26.75
CA GLU A 47 3.63 -3.76 25.90
C GLU A 47 4.11 -3.37 24.50
N ASP A 48 4.87 -4.28 23.87
CA ASP A 48 5.19 -4.15 22.43
C ASP A 48 3.90 -4.16 21.61
N PHE A 49 3.72 -3.17 20.75
CA PHE A 49 2.53 -3.05 19.88
C PHE A 49 2.26 -4.33 19.09
N ALA A 50 3.33 -5.00 18.62
CA ALA A 50 3.20 -6.24 17.87
C ALA A 50 2.66 -7.42 18.71
N GLU A 51 2.82 -7.38 20.02
CA GLU A 51 2.35 -8.43 20.94
C GLU A 51 0.95 -8.11 21.52
N ASN A 52 0.58 -6.84 21.62
CA ASN A 52 -0.68 -6.41 22.21
C ASN A 52 -1.89 -6.75 21.33
N SER A 53 -2.64 -7.79 21.72
CA SER A 53 -3.80 -8.27 20.95
C SER A 53 -5.00 -7.33 21.01
N ALA A 54 -5.09 -6.43 22.00
CA ALA A 54 -6.19 -5.46 22.11
C ALA A 54 -6.11 -4.38 21.01
N LEU A 55 -4.89 -4.10 20.52
CA LEU A 55 -4.62 -3.08 19.52
C LEU A 55 -4.70 -3.60 18.08
N ARG A 56 -5.28 -4.78 17.86
CA ARG A 56 -5.48 -5.36 16.54
C ARG A 56 -6.83 -6.08 16.39
N CYS A 57 -7.31 -6.11 15.17
CA CYS A 57 -8.50 -6.87 14.77
C CYS A 57 -8.30 -7.45 13.38
N ARG A 58 -8.66 -8.72 13.18
CA ARG A 58 -8.56 -9.31 11.84
C ARG A 58 -9.76 -8.94 10.98
N ASP A 59 -10.95 -9.28 11.40
CA ASP A 59 -12.17 -9.03 10.61
C ASP A 59 -12.79 -7.67 10.97
N ALA A 60 -12.76 -6.73 10.03
CA ALA A 60 -13.37 -5.41 10.21
C ALA A 60 -14.89 -5.46 10.48
N HIS A 61 -15.58 -6.55 10.13
CA HIS A 61 -16.99 -6.72 10.47
C HIS A 61 -17.23 -6.87 11.98
N GLU A 62 -16.22 -7.28 12.73
CA GLU A 62 -16.29 -7.36 14.21
C GLU A 62 -16.18 -5.96 14.86
N LEU A 63 -15.61 -4.96 14.20
CA LEU A 63 -15.47 -3.59 14.71
C LEU A 63 -16.81 -2.84 14.65
N LYS A 64 -17.78 -3.30 15.45
CA LYS A 64 -19.12 -2.69 15.59
C LYS A 64 -19.65 -2.82 17.03
N GLY A 65 -20.61 -1.98 17.39
CA GLY A 65 -21.26 -2.02 18.70
C GLY A 65 -20.25 -2.10 19.85
N ARG A 66 -20.43 -3.04 20.76
CA ARG A 66 -19.59 -3.21 21.94
C ARG A 66 -18.09 -3.36 21.61
N ARG A 67 -17.72 -4.03 20.51
CA ARG A 67 -16.28 -4.19 20.16
C ARG A 67 -15.66 -2.88 19.74
N LEU A 68 -16.40 -2.01 19.06
CA LEU A 68 -15.93 -0.67 18.70
C LEU A 68 -15.87 0.24 19.93
N ASP A 69 -16.81 0.12 20.85
CA ASP A 69 -16.78 0.85 22.13
C ASP A 69 -15.59 0.40 22.98
N GLN A 70 -15.28 -0.92 22.99
CA GLN A 70 -14.12 -1.45 23.68
C GLN A 70 -12.82 -0.90 23.09
N LEU A 71 -12.69 -0.83 21.75
CA LEU A 71 -11.53 -0.22 21.11
C LEU A 71 -11.31 1.23 21.59
N VAL A 72 -12.37 2.03 21.61
CA VAL A 72 -12.31 3.41 22.12
C VAL A 72 -11.83 3.45 23.58
N SER A 73 -12.35 2.55 24.42
CA SER A 73 -11.94 2.42 25.81
C SER A 73 -10.46 2.00 25.95
N ASP A 74 -10.04 0.99 25.18
CA ASP A 74 -8.67 0.50 25.19
C ASP A 74 -7.67 1.61 24.83
N LEU A 75 -7.95 2.37 23.75
CA LEU A 75 -7.13 3.51 23.34
C LEU A 75 -7.08 4.61 24.39
N SER A 76 -8.19 4.87 25.10
CA SER A 76 -8.26 5.90 26.16
C SER A 76 -7.48 5.54 27.44
N ASN A 77 -7.19 4.25 27.62
CA ASN A 77 -6.48 3.74 28.79
C ASN A 77 -4.96 3.60 28.57
N ILE A 78 -4.45 3.89 27.37
CA ILE A 78 -3.02 3.82 27.05
C ILE A 78 -2.38 5.18 27.35
N PRO A 79 -1.47 5.28 28.33
CA PRO A 79 -0.90 6.57 28.75
C PRO A 79 -0.13 7.31 27.67
N GLU A 80 0.53 6.59 26.76
CA GLU A 80 1.33 7.15 25.66
C GLU A 80 0.48 7.72 24.54
N ILE A 81 -0.83 7.34 24.51
CA ILE A 81 -1.79 7.84 23.55
C ILE A 81 -2.67 8.87 24.27
N ASP A 82 -2.49 10.15 23.95
CA ASP A 82 -3.42 11.18 24.42
C ASP A 82 -4.76 11.06 23.65
N PHE A 83 -5.42 9.90 23.79
CA PHE A 83 -6.71 9.66 23.16
C PHE A 83 -7.86 10.05 24.07
N ARG A 84 -8.51 11.12 23.74
CA ARG A 84 -9.70 11.64 24.44
C ARG A 84 -10.63 12.31 23.46
N PHE A 85 -11.91 12.48 23.85
CA PHE A 85 -12.82 13.34 23.13
C PHE A 85 -12.64 14.78 23.62
N ASP A 86 -12.26 15.66 22.70
CA ASP A 86 -12.02 17.07 23.00
C ASP A 86 -13.35 17.80 23.15
N LYS A 87 -13.60 18.36 24.34
CA LYS A 87 -14.82 19.11 24.64
C LYS A 87 -14.93 20.42 23.86
N ASN A 88 -13.81 20.97 23.40
CA ASN A 88 -13.73 22.19 22.63
C ASN A 88 -13.90 21.98 21.12
N ALA A 89 -13.72 20.76 20.63
CA ALA A 89 -13.96 20.37 19.24
C ALA A 89 -15.47 20.06 19.01
N THR A 90 -16.34 20.92 19.52
CA THR A 90 -17.79 20.77 19.35
C THR A 90 -18.21 21.30 17.98
N SER A 91 -18.56 20.42 17.07
CA SER A 91 -19.44 20.74 15.93
C SER A 91 -20.89 20.36 16.29
N GLU A 92 -21.86 20.79 15.52
CA GLU A 92 -23.29 20.38 15.62
C GLU A 92 -23.51 18.86 15.73
N SER A 93 -22.44 18.06 15.50
CA SER A 93 -22.42 16.61 15.38
C SER A 93 -21.70 15.89 16.53
N GLY A 94 -21.27 16.57 17.61
CA GLY A 94 -20.61 15.98 18.77
C GLY A 94 -19.10 16.26 18.86
N GLN A 95 -18.46 15.73 19.93
CA GLN A 95 -17.07 15.97 20.27
C GLN A 95 -16.11 15.25 19.30
N GLY A 96 -15.08 15.93 18.82
CA GLY A 96 -13.96 15.32 18.09
C GLY A 96 -12.98 14.63 19.04
N SER A 97 -12.26 13.62 18.56
CA SER A 97 -11.16 13.02 19.33
C SER A 97 -9.83 13.69 19.05
N THR A 98 -8.86 13.44 19.93
CA THR A 98 -7.46 13.86 19.75
C THR A 98 -6.68 12.96 18.78
N LEU A 99 -7.28 11.85 18.29
CA LEU A 99 -6.65 11.00 17.29
C LEU A 99 -6.39 11.78 16.00
N ASP A 100 -5.14 11.83 15.59
CA ASP A 100 -4.76 12.60 14.40
C ASP A 100 -5.36 12.04 13.12
N VAL A 101 -5.08 10.77 12.81
CA VAL A 101 -5.42 10.20 11.51
C VAL A 101 -6.00 8.79 11.60
N LEU A 102 -7.02 8.54 10.81
CA LEU A 102 -7.50 7.20 10.49
C LEU A 102 -7.31 6.95 9.00
N THR A 103 -6.55 5.92 8.64
CA THR A 103 -6.35 5.51 7.25
C THR A 103 -7.05 4.21 6.94
N GLY A 104 -7.38 3.95 5.66
CA GLY A 104 -7.88 2.66 5.25
C GLY A 104 -8.01 2.51 3.74
N GLY A 105 -7.62 1.31 3.27
CA GLY A 105 -7.80 0.87 1.88
C GLY A 105 -8.71 -0.35 1.81
N PRO A 106 -10.04 -0.23 1.99
CA PRO A 106 -10.92 -1.41 1.98
C PRO A 106 -10.81 -2.18 0.67
N PRO A 107 -10.87 -3.52 0.72
CA PRO A 107 -10.59 -4.36 -0.44
C PRO A 107 -11.52 -4.07 -1.63
N CYS A 108 -10.91 -4.05 -2.81
CA CYS A 108 -11.55 -3.74 -4.10
C CYS A 108 -11.76 -4.97 -4.98
N GLN A 109 -12.14 -6.10 -4.42
CA GLN A 109 -12.13 -7.40 -5.14
C GLN A 109 -12.90 -7.40 -6.47
N GLY A 110 -13.96 -6.61 -6.59
CA GLY A 110 -14.74 -6.45 -7.81
C GLY A 110 -14.33 -5.29 -8.73
N TYR A 111 -13.40 -4.41 -8.31
CA TYR A 111 -13.14 -3.13 -9.00
C TYR A 111 -11.87 -3.11 -9.83
N SER A 112 -10.90 -3.99 -9.55
CA SER A 112 -9.69 -4.06 -10.37
C SER A 112 -9.98 -4.71 -11.72
N GLY A 113 -9.34 -4.24 -12.81
CA GLY A 113 -9.50 -4.81 -14.15
C GLY A 113 -9.17 -6.30 -14.24
N ILE A 114 -8.45 -6.86 -13.26
CA ILE A 114 -8.14 -8.28 -13.14
C ILE A 114 -9.14 -8.98 -12.21
N GLY A 115 -9.64 -8.31 -11.18
CA GLY A 115 -10.78 -8.78 -10.38
C GLY A 115 -12.02 -8.98 -11.25
N ILE A 116 -12.28 -8.07 -12.20
CA ILE A 116 -13.36 -8.20 -13.17
C ILE A 116 -13.26 -9.51 -13.98
N ARG A 117 -12.07 -9.92 -14.42
CA ARG A 117 -11.90 -11.18 -15.17
C ARG A 117 -12.14 -12.44 -14.33
N ARG A 118 -12.14 -12.36 -13.01
CA ARG A 118 -12.26 -13.51 -12.09
C ARG A 118 -13.58 -13.56 -11.34
N SER A 119 -14.29 -12.41 -11.19
CA SER A 119 -15.60 -12.30 -10.54
C SER A 119 -16.78 -12.35 -11.52
N TYR A 120 -16.58 -12.86 -12.71
CA TYR A 120 -17.51 -12.78 -13.85
C TYR A 120 -18.93 -13.32 -13.64
N ALA A 121 -19.18 -14.08 -12.63
CA ALA A 121 -20.46 -14.74 -12.45
C ALA A 121 -21.25 -14.28 -11.21
N VAL A 122 -20.69 -13.35 -10.43
CA VAL A 122 -21.32 -12.86 -9.19
C VAL A 122 -21.48 -11.36 -9.27
N ASP A 123 -22.66 -10.86 -8.94
CA ASP A 123 -22.92 -9.42 -8.82
C ASP A 123 -22.07 -8.84 -7.69
N ARG A 124 -21.56 -7.62 -7.88
CA ARG A 124 -20.71 -6.97 -6.87
C ARG A 124 -21.45 -6.65 -5.58
N LYS A 125 -22.77 -6.55 -5.62
CA LYS A 125 -23.62 -6.44 -4.43
C LYS A 125 -23.52 -7.66 -3.50
N GLU A 126 -23.21 -8.83 -4.05
CA GLU A 126 -23.10 -10.09 -3.33
C GLU A 126 -21.71 -10.34 -2.75
N ILE A 127 -20.72 -9.52 -3.11
CA ILE A 127 -19.35 -9.61 -2.58
C ILE A 127 -19.27 -8.82 -1.26
N PRO A 128 -19.18 -9.48 -0.08
CA PRO A 128 -19.24 -8.80 1.22
C PRO A 128 -18.19 -7.68 1.38
N SER A 129 -16.98 -7.92 0.88
CA SER A 129 -15.87 -6.95 0.97
C SER A 129 -16.12 -5.65 0.23
N ASN A 130 -17.04 -5.60 -0.74
CA ASN A 130 -17.34 -4.40 -1.49
C ASN A 130 -18.12 -3.33 -0.69
N ARG A 131 -18.61 -3.67 0.50
CA ARG A 131 -19.32 -2.76 1.41
C ARG A 131 -18.49 -2.34 2.63
N LEU A 132 -17.22 -2.76 2.72
CA LEU A 132 -16.35 -2.44 3.86
C LEU A 132 -16.01 -0.95 3.99
N TYR A 133 -16.20 -0.14 2.92
CA TYR A 133 -16.12 1.32 3.04
C TYR A 133 -17.19 1.88 4.02
N GLY A 134 -18.37 1.28 4.08
CA GLY A 134 -19.38 1.65 5.06
C GLY A 134 -18.96 1.34 6.50
N ARG A 135 -18.24 0.21 6.70
CA ARG A 135 -17.65 -0.10 8.00
C ARG A 135 -16.60 0.93 8.40
N MET A 136 -15.72 1.30 7.48
CA MET A 136 -14.77 2.39 7.73
C MET A 136 -15.45 3.70 8.12
N ALA A 137 -16.51 4.09 7.41
CA ALA A 137 -17.28 5.29 7.72
C ALA A 137 -17.92 5.22 9.11
N GLU A 138 -18.43 4.05 9.53
CA GLU A 138 -18.97 3.84 10.88
C GLU A 138 -17.91 4.00 11.97
N ILE A 139 -16.72 3.44 11.75
CA ILE A 139 -15.58 3.58 12.66
C ILE A 139 -15.16 5.06 12.77
N ILE A 140 -15.08 5.79 11.65
CA ILE A 140 -14.77 7.23 11.63
C ILE A 140 -15.83 8.03 12.45
N ARG A 141 -17.12 7.74 12.27
CA ARG A 141 -18.20 8.38 13.05
C ARG A 141 -18.03 8.16 14.56
N ARG A 142 -17.57 6.98 14.96
CA ARG A 142 -17.40 6.64 16.39
C ARG A 142 -16.10 7.18 16.99
N VAL A 143 -14.99 7.09 16.24
CA VAL A 143 -13.66 7.48 16.71
C VAL A 143 -13.41 8.98 16.55
N ARG A 144 -13.99 9.61 15.53
CA ARG A 144 -13.90 11.06 15.27
C ARG A 144 -12.47 11.60 15.14
N PRO A 145 -11.60 11.02 14.29
CA PRO A 145 -10.25 11.50 14.10
C PRO A 145 -10.21 12.94 13.58
N ARG A 146 -9.08 13.63 13.70
CA ARG A 146 -8.89 14.96 13.12
C ARG A 146 -8.95 14.92 11.59
N MET A 147 -8.35 13.87 11.01
CA MET A 147 -8.35 13.64 9.56
C MET A 147 -8.57 12.16 9.26
N PHE A 148 -9.07 11.85 8.07
CA PHE A 148 -9.07 10.47 7.58
C PHE A 148 -8.69 10.39 6.11
N LEU A 149 -8.12 9.24 5.72
CA LEU A 149 -7.75 8.92 4.34
C LEU A 149 -8.35 7.58 3.94
N PHE A 150 -9.22 7.60 2.94
CA PHE A 150 -9.68 6.41 2.23
C PHE A 150 -8.88 6.28 0.93
N GLU A 151 -8.29 5.11 0.70
CA GLU A 151 -7.54 4.77 -0.51
C GLU A 151 -8.24 3.67 -1.29
N ASN A 152 -8.21 3.76 -2.63
CA ASN A 152 -8.64 2.65 -3.48
C ASN A 152 -8.03 2.73 -4.89
N VAL A 153 -8.27 1.69 -5.69
CA VAL A 153 -7.80 1.63 -7.08
C VAL A 153 -8.67 2.48 -8.02
N ARG A 154 -8.08 3.00 -9.11
CA ARG A 154 -8.79 3.77 -10.14
C ARG A 154 -10.05 3.06 -10.68
N GLY A 155 -10.04 1.72 -10.71
CA GLY A 155 -11.18 0.94 -11.20
C GLY A 155 -12.49 1.19 -10.44
N LEU A 156 -12.44 1.67 -9.19
CA LEU A 156 -13.60 2.05 -8.40
C LEU A 156 -14.45 3.14 -9.07
N LEU A 157 -13.81 4.07 -9.78
CA LEU A 157 -14.50 5.21 -10.43
C LEU A 157 -15.49 4.78 -11.54
N VAL A 158 -15.25 3.61 -12.15
CA VAL A 158 -16.07 3.09 -13.27
C VAL A 158 -16.74 1.76 -12.94
N ALA A 159 -16.56 1.27 -11.72
CA ALA A 159 -17.16 0.02 -11.29
C ALA A 159 -18.67 0.18 -11.07
N LYS A 160 -19.44 -0.82 -11.51
CA LYS A 160 -20.90 -0.88 -11.36
C LYS A 160 -21.29 -1.95 -10.35
N TRP A 161 -22.43 -1.76 -9.67
CA TRP A 161 -22.96 -2.73 -8.70
C TRP A 161 -23.39 -4.05 -9.35
N THR A 162 -24.01 -4.01 -10.50
CA THR A 162 -24.47 -5.19 -11.24
C THR A 162 -23.84 -5.21 -12.62
N ARG A 163 -23.77 -6.39 -13.26
CA ARG A 163 -23.17 -6.56 -14.60
C ARG A 163 -23.92 -5.79 -15.65
N ASP A 164 -25.23 -5.85 -15.60
CA ASP A 164 -26.14 -5.28 -16.61
C ASP A 164 -26.71 -3.90 -16.15
N GLY A 165 -26.39 -3.49 -14.92
CA GLY A 165 -26.85 -2.22 -14.36
C GLY A 165 -26.04 -1.01 -14.84
N SER A 166 -26.64 0.16 -14.68
CA SER A 166 -25.99 1.45 -14.92
C SER A 166 -25.41 2.10 -13.68
N GLU A 167 -25.78 1.62 -12.48
CA GLU A 167 -25.42 2.24 -11.20
C GLU A 167 -23.93 2.05 -10.88
N LEU A 168 -23.22 3.17 -10.76
CA LEU A 168 -21.82 3.21 -10.35
C LEU A 168 -21.68 3.08 -8.84
N ILE A 169 -20.59 2.47 -8.37
CA ILE A 169 -20.29 2.30 -6.95
C ILE A 169 -19.71 3.59 -6.34
N TRP A 170 -18.92 4.33 -7.11
CA TRP A 170 -18.22 5.51 -6.61
C TRP A 170 -19.11 6.62 -6.03
N PRO A 171 -20.27 6.96 -6.61
CA PRO A 171 -21.21 7.90 -6.01
C PRO A 171 -21.67 7.48 -4.61
N ASP A 172 -21.93 6.19 -4.39
CA ASP A 172 -22.36 5.67 -3.09
C ASP A 172 -21.24 5.77 -2.05
N VAL A 173 -20.00 5.44 -2.45
CA VAL A 173 -18.82 5.58 -1.59
C VAL A 173 -18.65 7.05 -1.16
N LYS A 174 -18.67 7.99 -2.12
CA LYS A 174 -18.57 9.43 -1.80
C LYS A 174 -19.67 9.88 -0.86
N ALA A 175 -20.92 9.49 -1.15
CA ALA A 175 -22.07 9.87 -0.35
C ALA A 175 -21.96 9.36 1.09
N GLU A 176 -21.43 8.13 1.30
CA GLU A 176 -21.26 7.56 2.63
C GLU A 176 -20.28 8.36 3.48
N PHE A 177 -19.12 8.75 2.92
CA PHE A 177 -18.14 9.56 3.64
C PHE A 177 -18.59 11.02 3.82
N ARG A 178 -19.27 11.62 2.83
CA ARG A 178 -19.82 12.98 2.93
C ARG A 178 -20.92 13.12 3.96
N LYS A 179 -21.63 12.03 4.29
CA LYS A 179 -22.64 11.98 5.36
C LYS A 179 -22.03 11.93 6.76
N ILE A 180 -20.71 11.85 6.91
CA ILE A 180 -20.07 11.89 8.23
C ILE A 180 -20.11 13.34 8.72
N PRO A 181 -20.86 13.62 9.82
CA PRO A 181 -21.04 15.00 10.23
C PRO A 181 -19.74 15.62 10.75
N GLY A 182 -19.54 16.90 10.49
CA GLY A 182 -18.39 17.68 10.96
C GLY A 182 -17.11 17.50 10.19
N TYR A 183 -17.16 16.92 8.98
CA TYR A 183 -16.03 16.81 8.07
C TYR A 183 -16.31 17.47 6.72
N GLU A 184 -15.28 18.10 6.17
CA GLU A 184 -15.21 18.40 4.75
C GLU A 184 -14.47 17.28 4.02
N VAL A 185 -15.06 16.79 2.91
CA VAL A 185 -14.59 15.61 2.19
C VAL A 185 -14.31 15.95 0.74
N ARG A 186 -13.08 15.68 0.29
CA ARG A 186 -12.61 15.88 -1.08
C ARG A 186 -11.85 14.64 -1.54
N TRP A 187 -11.72 14.46 -2.86
CA TRP A 187 -10.98 13.33 -3.41
C TRP A 187 -10.22 13.73 -4.66
N SER A 188 -9.17 13.00 -4.99
CA SER A 188 -8.46 13.15 -6.27
C SER A 188 -7.96 11.80 -6.76
N LEU A 189 -7.80 11.67 -8.09
CA LEU A 189 -7.06 10.59 -8.70
C LEU A 189 -5.59 10.99 -8.80
N VAL A 190 -4.73 10.31 -8.04
CA VAL A 190 -3.30 10.56 -8.03
C VAL A 190 -2.54 9.43 -8.71
N TYR A 191 -1.35 9.73 -9.24
CA TYR A 191 -0.43 8.76 -9.83
C TYR A 191 0.84 8.69 -9.00
N ALA A 192 1.23 7.51 -8.52
CA ALA A 192 2.36 7.36 -7.62
C ALA A 192 3.67 7.93 -8.19
N LYS A 193 3.85 7.89 -9.51
CA LYS A 193 5.00 8.50 -10.19
C LYS A 193 5.14 10.02 -9.96
N ASP A 194 4.03 10.70 -9.74
CA ASP A 194 4.01 12.15 -9.48
C ASP A 194 4.32 12.48 -8.02
N TYR A 195 4.64 11.45 -7.21
CA TYR A 195 5.01 11.54 -5.79
C TYR A 195 6.33 10.81 -5.49
N GLY A 196 7.23 10.72 -6.48
CA GLY A 196 8.56 10.16 -6.31
C GLY A 196 8.65 8.63 -6.38
N VAL A 197 7.56 7.93 -6.75
CA VAL A 197 7.55 6.46 -6.84
C VAL A 197 7.81 6.01 -8.27
N PRO A 198 8.74 5.05 -8.52
CA PRO A 198 9.04 4.57 -9.86
C PRO A 198 7.94 3.64 -10.42
N GLN A 199 6.69 4.09 -10.42
CA GLN A 199 5.53 3.38 -10.97
C GLN A 199 4.41 4.33 -11.37
N TYR A 200 3.72 4.03 -12.45
CA TYR A 200 2.55 4.78 -12.90
C TYR A 200 1.39 4.76 -11.88
N ARG A 201 1.08 3.63 -11.32
CA ARG A 201 0.14 3.26 -10.24
C ARG A 201 -0.90 4.33 -9.83
N PRO A 202 -2.05 4.44 -10.54
CA PRO A 202 -3.12 5.35 -10.18
C PRO A 202 -3.85 4.91 -8.91
N ARG A 203 -4.18 5.88 -8.04
CA ARG A 203 -4.95 5.69 -6.82
C ARG A 203 -6.00 6.77 -6.63
N VAL A 204 -7.17 6.37 -6.19
CA VAL A 204 -8.21 7.27 -5.70
C VAL A 204 -7.93 7.51 -4.23
N LEU A 205 -7.69 8.76 -3.86
CA LEU A 205 -7.54 9.19 -2.48
C LEU A 205 -8.71 10.09 -2.12
N LEU A 206 -9.47 9.72 -1.08
CA LEU A 206 -10.53 10.54 -0.52
C LEU A 206 -10.13 10.94 0.90
N VAL A 207 -10.09 12.23 1.14
CA VAL A 207 -9.64 12.85 2.39
C VAL A 207 -10.81 13.53 3.06
N GLY A 208 -10.96 13.29 4.36
CA GLY A 208 -11.85 14.07 5.21
C GLY A 208 -11.05 14.84 6.24
N ILE A 209 -11.29 16.13 6.34
CA ILE A 209 -10.71 17.00 7.35
C ILE A 209 -11.84 17.49 8.25
N ARG A 210 -11.66 17.35 9.58
CA ARG A 210 -12.62 17.80 10.57
C ARG A 210 -12.71 19.33 10.56
N LYS A 211 -13.90 19.91 10.73
CA LYS A 211 -14.14 21.35 10.55
C LYS A 211 -13.27 22.23 11.45
N ASP A 212 -13.03 21.82 12.70
CA ASP A 212 -12.13 22.55 13.61
C ASP A 212 -10.69 22.64 13.10
N ILE A 213 -10.18 21.58 12.47
CA ILE A 213 -8.88 21.56 11.83
C ILE A 213 -8.86 22.41 10.55
N LEU A 214 -9.94 22.31 9.77
CA LEU A 214 -10.09 23.07 8.53
C LEU A 214 -10.11 24.59 8.80
N GLU A 215 -10.87 25.03 9.79
CA GLU A 215 -11.01 26.43 10.19
C GLU A 215 -9.71 27.03 10.75
N ALA A 216 -8.85 26.20 11.35
CA ALA A 216 -7.55 26.60 11.87
C ALA A 216 -6.46 26.74 10.78
N CYS A 217 -6.74 26.33 9.53
CA CYS A 217 -5.76 26.30 8.44
C CYS A 217 -6.18 27.19 7.28
N ASP A 218 -5.67 28.41 7.21
CA ASP A 218 -6.00 29.43 6.22
C ASP A 218 -5.58 29.10 4.77
N PHE A 219 -4.63 28.16 4.58
CA PHE A 219 -4.21 27.70 3.27
C PHE A 219 -5.12 26.62 2.68
N LEU A 220 -5.99 25.98 3.47
CA LEU A 220 -7.01 25.08 2.97
C LEU A 220 -8.16 25.88 2.36
N LYS A 221 -8.53 25.55 1.13
CA LYS A 221 -9.52 26.30 0.34
C LYS A 221 -10.64 25.38 -0.16
N PRO A 222 -11.55 24.94 0.71
CA PRO A 222 -12.61 23.98 0.33
C PRO A 222 -13.57 24.52 -0.73
N ASP A 223 -13.68 25.85 -0.86
CA ASP A 223 -14.58 26.51 -1.81
C ASP A 223 -14.05 26.59 -3.25
N ILE A 224 -12.75 26.28 -3.48
CA ILE A 224 -12.17 26.32 -4.83
C ILE A 224 -12.77 25.22 -5.71
N ASP A 225 -12.93 24.02 -5.18
CA ASP A 225 -13.51 22.89 -5.91
C ASP A 225 -14.28 21.97 -4.94
N PRO A 226 -15.55 21.63 -5.22
CA PRO A 226 -16.33 20.75 -4.35
C PRO A 226 -15.89 19.28 -4.40
N GLU A 227 -15.02 18.92 -5.30
CA GLU A 227 -14.55 17.52 -5.51
C GLU A 227 -13.05 17.36 -5.30
N ASP A 228 -12.21 18.26 -5.86
CA ASP A 228 -10.75 18.03 -5.99
C ASP A 228 -9.97 18.35 -4.69
N ALA A 229 -9.45 17.28 -4.07
CA ALA A 229 -8.65 17.36 -2.85
C ALA A 229 -7.31 18.09 -3.05
N ILE A 230 -6.69 18.00 -4.24
CA ILE A 230 -5.43 18.67 -4.53
C ILE A 230 -5.67 20.18 -4.69
N ALA A 231 -6.68 20.57 -5.46
CA ALA A 231 -7.03 21.97 -5.67
C ALA A 231 -7.40 22.67 -4.35
N CYS A 232 -8.05 21.95 -3.43
CA CYS A 232 -8.43 22.49 -2.11
C CYS A 232 -7.30 22.46 -1.06
N GLY A 233 -6.12 21.93 -1.38
CA GLY A 233 -5.00 21.80 -0.45
C GLY A 233 -5.11 20.63 0.54
N PHE A 234 -6.07 19.70 0.36
CA PHE A 234 -6.26 18.52 1.22
C PHE A 234 -5.22 17.42 0.93
N LEU A 235 -4.69 17.41 -0.27
CA LEU A 235 -3.62 16.53 -0.71
C LEU A 235 -2.45 17.36 -1.27
N PRO A 236 -1.21 16.86 -1.18
CA PRO A 236 -0.05 17.56 -1.73
C PRO A 236 -0.13 17.67 -3.24
N ALA A 237 0.39 18.76 -3.78
CA ALA A 237 0.51 18.94 -5.23
C ALA A 237 1.44 17.90 -5.85
N ALA A 238 1.12 17.49 -7.06
CA ALA A 238 1.93 16.54 -7.84
C ALA A 238 3.30 17.14 -8.22
N GLN A 239 4.36 16.37 -8.07
CA GLN A 239 5.72 16.71 -8.45
C GLN A 239 6.17 15.83 -9.63
N LYS A 240 5.91 16.27 -10.86
CA LYS A 240 6.23 15.48 -12.05
C LYS A 240 7.74 15.30 -12.23
N GLY A 241 8.16 14.09 -12.63
CA GLY A 241 9.53 13.80 -13.04
C GLY A 241 10.55 13.60 -11.90
N THR A 242 10.11 13.40 -10.66
CA THR A 242 10.98 13.29 -9.47
C THR A 242 11.23 11.86 -8.97
N PHE A 243 10.91 10.84 -9.74
CA PHE A 243 11.09 9.45 -9.34
C PHE A 243 12.46 8.87 -9.80
N PRO A 244 13.06 7.93 -9.06
CA PRO A 244 14.33 7.30 -9.44
C PRO A 244 14.17 6.38 -10.65
N HIS A 245 15.20 6.27 -11.47
CA HIS A 245 15.28 5.24 -12.50
C HIS A 245 15.54 3.86 -11.88
N LEU A 246 15.20 2.78 -12.60
CA LEU A 246 15.40 1.43 -12.10
C LEU A 246 16.87 1.08 -11.89
N ALA A 247 17.75 1.55 -12.76
CA ALA A 247 19.19 1.36 -12.59
C ALA A 247 19.70 2.02 -11.30
N ASP A 248 19.20 3.23 -10.99
CA ASP A 248 19.55 3.96 -9.77
C ASP A 248 18.98 3.31 -8.52
N LEU A 249 17.82 2.67 -8.64
CA LEU A 249 17.11 2.03 -7.53
C LEU A 249 17.63 0.62 -7.21
N LEU A 250 17.99 -0.16 -8.23
CA LEU A 250 18.28 -1.60 -8.11
C LEU A 250 19.72 -1.97 -8.44
N GLY A 251 20.54 -1.04 -8.93
CA GLY A 251 21.89 -1.34 -9.45
C GLY A 251 22.81 -1.99 -8.42
N ASP A 252 22.69 -1.61 -7.17
CA ASP A 252 23.47 -2.16 -6.06
C ASP A 252 23.07 -3.60 -5.64
N LEU A 253 21.94 -4.11 -6.14
CA LEU A 253 21.47 -5.50 -5.96
C LEU A 253 21.81 -6.41 -7.14
N VAL A 254 22.40 -5.88 -8.22
CA VAL A 254 22.76 -6.64 -9.42
C VAL A 254 24.04 -7.43 -9.18
N ASP A 255 23.91 -8.72 -8.92
CA ASP A 255 25.07 -9.62 -8.74
C ASP A 255 25.52 -10.19 -10.11
N PRO A 256 26.74 -9.84 -10.59
CA PRO A 256 27.27 -10.34 -11.86
C PRO A 256 27.39 -11.87 -11.91
N GLU A 257 27.67 -12.51 -10.79
CA GLU A 257 27.86 -13.97 -10.73
C GLU A 257 26.53 -14.71 -10.90
N VAL A 258 25.42 -14.12 -10.43
CA VAL A 258 24.08 -14.69 -10.67
C VAL A 258 23.76 -14.78 -12.15
N ALA A 259 24.06 -13.74 -12.94
CA ALA A 259 23.82 -13.77 -14.39
C ALA A 259 24.61 -14.87 -15.10
N LYS A 260 25.87 -15.09 -14.71
CA LYS A 260 26.71 -16.18 -15.23
C LYS A 260 26.16 -17.55 -14.82
N THR A 261 25.77 -17.68 -13.57
CA THR A 261 25.27 -18.93 -12.98
C THR A 261 23.94 -19.35 -13.59
N LEU A 262 23.02 -18.40 -13.81
CA LEU A 262 21.72 -18.66 -14.47
C LEU A 262 21.88 -19.18 -15.90
N ARG A 263 22.95 -18.77 -16.60
CA ARG A 263 23.27 -19.24 -17.95
C ARG A 263 24.01 -20.59 -17.95
N SER A 264 24.43 -21.09 -16.81
CA SER A 264 25.10 -22.38 -16.68
C SER A 264 24.11 -23.48 -16.38
N SER A 265 24.18 -24.59 -17.13
CA SER A 265 23.41 -25.81 -16.85
C SER A 265 23.77 -26.47 -15.51
N THR A 266 24.85 -25.99 -14.85
CA THR A 266 25.37 -26.49 -13.58
C THR A 266 24.85 -25.74 -12.36
N PHE A 267 23.81 -24.88 -12.50
CA PHE A 267 23.24 -24.16 -11.36
C PHE A 267 22.64 -25.15 -10.35
N LYS A 268 23.50 -25.69 -9.50
CA LYS A 268 23.14 -26.60 -8.43
C LYS A 268 22.62 -25.83 -7.22
N SER A 269 21.54 -26.34 -6.65
CA SER A 269 20.87 -25.89 -5.45
C SER A 269 21.85 -25.46 -4.33
N GLY A 270 21.76 -24.22 -3.85
CA GLY A 270 22.47 -23.81 -2.65
C GLY A 270 22.64 -22.31 -2.44
N LYS A 271 22.67 -21.51 -3.50
CA LYS A 271 22.90 -20.06 -3.40
C LYS A 271 21.85 -19.25 -4.14
N PHE A 272 20.56 -19.57 -3.89
CA PHE A 272 19.46 -18.80 -4.48
C PHE A 272 19.09 -17.58 -3.63
N GLU A 273 19.41 -17.63 -2.34
CA GLU A 273 19.19 -16.52 -1.41
C GLU A 273 20.53 -15.95 -0.96
N THR A 274 20.65 -14.65 -0.89
CA THR A 274 21.79 -13.95 -0.35
C THR A 274 21.37 -12.89 0.65
N THR A 275 22.19 -12.72 1.69
CA THR A 275 22.08 -11.65 2.68
C THR A 275 23.12 -10.56 2.47
N ASP A 276 24.03 -10.75 1.51
CA ASP A 276 25.12 -9.83 1.22
C ASP A 276 24.76 -8.94 0.03
N TYR A 277 25.03 -7.65 0.17
CA TYR A 277 24.92 -6.71 -0.94
C TYR A 277 26.07 -6.92 -1.92
N PRO A 278 25.79 -7.14 -3.23
CA PRO A 278 26.84 -7.28 -4.24
C PRO A 278 27.73 -6.04 -4.37
N HIS A 279 27.13 -4.85 -4.15
CA HIS A 279 27.80 -3.57 -4.29
C HIS A 279 27.48 -2.63 -3.12
N LYS A 280 28.37 -1.67 -2.88
CA LYS A 280 28.07 -0.51 -2.03
C LYS A 280 26.96 0.33 -2.68
N PRO A 281 26.18 1.12 -1.91
CA PRO A 281 25.23 2.04 -2.50
C PRO A 281 25.96 3.03 -3.42
N GLN A 282 25.36 3.31 -4.56
CA GLN A 282 25.91 4.16 -5.63
C GLN A 282 25.08 5.43 -5.83
N THR A 283 23.88 5.47 -5.24
CA THR A 283 22.94 6.58 -5.36
C THR A 283 22.32 6.90 -4.01
N SER A 284 21.86 8.14 -3.83
CA SER A 284 21.21 8.57 -2.58
C SER A 284 19.97 7.74 -2.22
N ILE A 285 19.21 7.31 -3.22
CA ILE A 285 18.04 6.46 -2.96
C ILE A 285 18.44 5.07 -2.43
N GLN A 286 19.55 4.50 -2.89
CA GLN A 286 20.05 3.23 -2.36
C GLN A 286 20.56 3.41 -0.92
N GLU A 287 21.21 4.53 -0.61
CA GLU A 287 21.63 4.87 0.76
C GLU A 287 20.40 5.01 1.67
N GLU A 288 19.37 5.73 1.22
CA GLU A 288 18.13 5.89 1.97
C GLU A 288 17.46 4.54 2.25
N LEU A 289 17.31 3.68 1.24
CA LEU A 289 16.66 2.38 1.38
C LEU A 289 17.44 1.41 2.28
N ARG A 290 18.75 1.55 2.38
CA ARG A 290 19.63 0.77 3.27
C ARG A 290 19.75 1.36 4.68
N SER A 291 19.30 2.59 4.89
CA SER A 291 19.39 3.23 6.20
C SER A 291 18.32 2.70 7.16
N PRO A 292 18.61 2.61 8.47
CA PRO A 292 17.60 2.32 9.46
C PRO A 292 16.56 3.45 9.52
N PRO A 293 15.35 3.19 10.01
CA PRO A 293 14.33 4.22 10.13
C PRO A 293 14.74 5.28 11.16
N LYS A 294 14.33 6.53 10.95
CA LYS A 294 14.67 7.65 11.86
C LYS A 294 14.15 7.46 13.28
N TRP A 295 13.09 6.70 13.47
CA TRP A 295 12.51 6.38 14.79
C TRP A 295 13.16 5.17 15.49
N ASP A 296 14.04 4.42 14.78
CA ASP A 296 14.81 3.31 15.34
C ASP A 296 16.18 3.20 14.64
N LEU A 297 17.08 4.10 15.01
CA LEU A 297 18.44 4.14 14.49
C LEU A 297 19.31 2.94 14.91
N SER A 298 18.86 2.19 15.92
CA SER A 298 19.54 0.98 16.40
C SER A 298 19.27 -0.24 15.49
N ARG A 299 18.25 -0.17 14.64
CA ARG A 299 17.84 -1.27 13.78
C ARG A 299 18.95 -1.65 12.81
N ARG A 300 19.43 -2.89 12.90
CA ARG A 300 20.40 -3.41 11.96
C ARG A 300 19.74 -3.66 10.60
N VAL A 301 20.25 -3.01 9.56
CA VAL A 301 19.80 -3.23 8.19
C VAL A 301 20.68 -4.30 7.54
N THR A 302 20.06 -5.41 7.16
CA THR A 302 20.68 -6.49 6.38
C THR A 302 19.85 -6.71 5.13
N LEU A 303 20.48 -7.15 4.05
CA LEU A 303 19.75 -7.55 2.85
C LEU A 303 18.87 -8.76 3.19
N THR A 304 17.57 -8.63 2.94
CA THR A 304 16.60 -9.72 3.12
C THR A 304 15.74 -9.83 1.87
N GLU A 305 15.07 -10.95 1.69
CA GLU A 305 14.15 -11.18 0.56
C GLU A 305 14.84 -11.20 -0.82
N GLN A 306 16.16 -11.34 -0.86
CA GLN A 306 16.95 -11.44 -2.09
C GLN A 306 17.10 -12.91 -2.49
N GLU A 307 15.98 -13.56 -2.79
CA GLU A 307 15.92 -14.95 -3.25
C GLU A 307 15.64 -14.98 -4.76
N TYR A 308 16.54 -15.60 -5.50
CA TYR A 308 16.44 -15.74 -6.97
C TYR A 308 15.52 -16.90 -7.35
N SER A 309 14.77 -16.76 -8.45
CA SER A 309 13.90 -17.81 -8.96
C SER A 309 14.71 -18.89 -9.71
N LYS A 310 14.39 -20.15 -9.41
CA LYS A 310 14.94 -21.33 -10.11
C LYS A 310 14.25 -21.50 -11.47
N HIS A 311 14.72 -20.76 -12.47
CA HIS A 311 14.17 -20.88 -13.81
C HIS A 311 14.70 -22.13 -14.53
N LYS A 312 13.84 -22.75 -15.35
CA LYS A 312 14.31 -23.72 -16.33
C LYS A 312 15.15 -23.03 -17.40
N TRP A 313 16.03 -23.79 -18.04
CA TRP A 313 16.91 -23.26 -19.07
C TRP A 313 16.18 -22.52 -20.19
N GLU A 314 15.06 -23.07 -20.67
CA GLU A 314 14.26 -22.45 -21.73
C GLU A 314 13.71 -21.07 -21.32
N VAL A 315 13.44 -20.88 -20.03
CA VAL A 315 12.99 -19.59 -19.51
C VAL A 315 14.15 -18.59 -19.46
N VAL A 316 15.33 -19.03 -19.05
CA VAL A 316 16.56 -18.21 -19.05
C VAL A 316 16.92 -17.80 -20.48
N ASP A 317 16.92 -18.75 -21.44
CA ASP A 317 17.16 -18.51 -22.86
C ASP A 317 16.19 -17.47 -23.45
N LYS A 318 14.90 -17.64 -23.13
CA LYS A 318 13.89 -16.66 -23.52
C LYS A 318 14.19 -15.26 -22.98
N PHE A 319 14.51 -15.15 -21.69
CA PHE A 319 14.77 -13.86 -21.05
C PHE A 319 16.06 -13.21 -21.57
N ASP A 320 17.10 -14.02 -21.83
CA ASP A 320 18.35 -13.53 -22.41
C ASP A 320 18.14 -13.00 -23.84
N HIS A 321 17.31 -13.69 -24.62
CA HIS A 321 16.89 -13.20 -25.94
C HIS A 321 16.13 -11.87 -25.82
N MET A 322 15.15 -11.78 -24.91
CA MET A 322 14.37 -10.55 -24.70
C MET A 322 15.25 -9.37 -24.29
N LEU A 323 16.28 -9.60 -23.45
CA LEU A 323 17.23 -8.55 -23.05
C LEU A 323 18.06 -8.04 -24.22
N LYS A 324 18.41 -8.90 -25.17
CA LYS A 324 19.23 -8.57 -26.35
C LYS A 324 18.42 -7.98 -27.51
N ASN A 325 17.09 -8.16 -27.52
CA ASN A 325 16.20 -7.80 -28.62
C ASN A 325 15.02 -6.95 -28.12
N GLU A 326 15.26 -5.92 -27.33
CA GLU A 326 14.29 -4.89 -26.90
C GLU A 326 12.99 -5.44 -26.29
N GLY A 327 13.04 -6.64 -25.70
CA GLY A 327 11.89 -7.30 -25.10
C GLY A 327 11.11 -8.22 -26.04
N GLU A 328 11.58 -8.44 -27.28
CA GLU A 328 10.95 -9.35 -28.21
C GLU A 328 10.98 -10.80 -27.70
N ILE A 329 9.83 -11.48 -27.73
CA ILE A 329 9.72 -12.87 -27.32
C ILE A 329 9.90 -13.74 -28.55
N PRO A 330 10.85 -14.71 -28.55
CA PRO A 330 11.03 -15.65 -29.65
C PRO A 330 9.72 -16.42 -29.95
N ASP A 331 9.41 -16.67 -31.22
CA ASP A 331 8.17 -17.33 -31.65
C ASP A 331 7.91 -18.67 -30.96
N LYS A 332 8.97 -19.46 -30.74
CA LYS A 332 8.91 -20.74 -30.01
C LYS A 332 8.41 -20.61 -28.56
N TYR A 333 8.48 -19.40 -27.96
CA TYR A 333 8.05 -19.13 -26.58
C TYR A 333 6.81 -18.24 -26.48
N LYS A 334 6.26 -17.75 -27.59
CA LYS A 334 5.03 -16.95 -27.60
C LYS A 334 3.84 -17.78 -27.12
N THR A 335 3.04 -17.21 -26.23
CA THR A 335 1.79 -17.80 -25.75
C THR A 335 0.61 -16.88 -26.02
N ARG A 336 -0.59 -17.44 -26.24
CA ARG A 336 -1.79 -16.64 -26.53
C ARG A 336 -2.30 -15.81 -25.34
N LYS A 337 -1.88 -16.14 -24.12
CA LYS A 337 -2.52 -15.63 -22.89
C LYS A 337 -1.67 -14.64 -22.10
N PHE A 338 -0.36 -14.60 -22.34
CA PHE A 338 0.54 -13.86 -21.47
C PHE A 338 1.80 -13.42 -22.22
N SER A 339 2.11 -12.12 -22.11
CA SER A 339 3.33 -11.53 -22.66
C SER A 339 4.13 -10.92 -21.52
N GLN A 340 5.32 -11.45 -21.30
CA GLN A 340 6.29 -10.86 -20.35
C GLN A 340 6.90 -9.61 -20.96
N ARG A 341 7.30 -8.67 -20.11
CA ARG A 341 7.94 -7.42 -20.50
C ARG A 341 9.29 -7.29 -19.80
N VAL A 342 10.30 -6.81 -20.50
CA VAL A 342 11.56 -6.40 -19.90
C VAL A 342 11.37 -5.03 -19.27
N LEU A 343 11.79 -4.87 -18.02
CA LEU A 343 11.87 -3.57 -17.41
C LEU A 343 12.97 -2.74 -18.08
N LYS A 344 12.75 -1.47 -18.27
CA LYS A 344 13.76 -0.55 -18.81
C LYS A 344 14.57 0.03 -17.66
N PRO A 345 15.90 0.21 -17.81
CA PRO A 345 16.72 0.83 -16.78
C PRO A 345 16.33 2.27 -16.49
N TYR A 346 15.80 2.98 -17.50
CA TYR A 346 15.33 4.37 -17.41
C TYR A 346 13.84 4.44 -17.69
N TRP A 347 13.13 5.27 -16.90
CA TRP A 347 11.69 5.41 -17.00
C TRP A 347 11.25 6.34 -18.11
N GLY A 348 10.16 5.97 -18.79
CA GLY A 348 9.37 6.84 -19.64
C GLY A 348 7.95 7.00 -19.13
N ASN A 349 7.09 7.67 -19.87
CA ASN A 349 5.67 7.77 -19.57
C ASN A 349 4.98 6.40 -19.75
N GLY A 350 4.19 6.00 -18.74
CA GLY A 350 3.38 4.76 -18.81
C GLY A 350 4.04 3.50 -18.27
N GLU A 351 5.12 3.62 -17.54
CA GLU A 351 5.91 2.49 -17.03
C GLU A 351 5.28 1.75 -15.84
N PRO A 352 5.85 0.58 -15.43
CA PRO A 352 5.03 -0.55 -15.05
C PRO A 352 4.15 -0.30 -13.84
N ASN A 353 2.92 -0.80 -13.92
CA ASN A 353 2.05 -0.94 -12.78
C ASN A 353 2.33 -2.26 -12.08
N ILE A 354 2.94 -2.21 -10.90
CA ILE A 354 2.92 -3.34 -10.00
C ILE A 354 1.50 -3.44 -9.44
N THR A 355 0.85 -4.58 -9.65
CA THR A 355 -0.50 -4.83 -9.15
C THR A 355 -0.52 -6.09 -8.30
N ALA A 356 -1.55 -6.25 -7.45
CA ALA A 356 -1.76 -7.44 -6.62
C ALA A 356 -1.79 -8.76 -7.40
N THR A 357 -2.07 -8.67 -8.69
CA THR A 357 -2.17 -9.80 -9.60
C THR A 357 -0.94 -9.94 -10.47
N SER A 358 -0.03 -8.97 -10.43
CA SER A 358 1.26 -9.10 -11.06
C SER A 358 2.00 -10.23 -10.36
N LEU A 359 2.40 -11.20 -11.17
CA LEU A 359 3.30 -12.25 -10.74
C LEU A 359 4.72 -11.76 -10.89
N PRO A 360 5.68 -12.34 -10.17
CA PRO A 360 7.08 -12.11 -10.49
C PRO A 360 7.37 -12.33 -11.98
N ASP A 361 6.64 -13.24 -12.63
CA ASP A 361 6.77 -13.59 -14.04
C ASP A 361 6.28 -12.52 -15.03
N ASP A 362 5.59 -11.47 -14.59
CA ASP A 362 5.11 -10.40 -15.48
C ASP A 362 6.26 -9.57 -16.06
N TYR A 363 7.38 -9.50 -15.32
CA TYR A 363 8.51 -8.67 -15.68
C TYR A 363 9.84 -9.43 -15.62
N VAL A 364 10.65 -9.21 -16.65
CA VAL A 364 12.06 -9.61 -16.69
C VAL A 364 12.90 -8.45 -16.15
N HIS A 365 13.90 -8.75 -15.34
CA HIS A 365 14.83 -7.76 -14.82
C HIS A 365 15.54 -7.01 -15.97
N TYR A 366 15.82 -5.72 -15.77
CA TYR A 366 16.33 -4.82 -16.82
C TYR A 366 17.73 -5.21 -17.36
N SER A 367 18.52 -6.00 -16.62
CA SER A 367 19.91 -6.35 -16.99
C SER A 367 20.26 -7.84 -16.82
N GLN A 368 19.38 -8.64 -16.22
CA GLN A 368 19.65 -10.06 -15.93
C GLN A 368 18.50 -10.95 -16.44
N PRO A 369 18.79 -12.17 -16.97
CA PRO A 369 17.77 -13.04 -17.58
C PRO A 369 16.95 -13.79 -16.51
N ARG A 370 16.28 -13.04 -15.66
CA ARG A 370 15.48 -13.52 -14.51
C ARG A 370 14.32 -12.58 -14.21
N VAL A 371 13.39 -13.05 -13.41
CA VAL A 371 12.38 -12.19 -12.77
C VAL A 371 13.00 -11.46 -11.58
N LEU A 372 12.30 -10.43 -11.08
CA LEU A 372 12.73 -9.68 -9.91
C LEU A 372 12.60 -10.54 -8.64
N THR A 373 13.48 -10.30 -7.68
CA THR A 373 13.36 -10.83 -6.31
C THR A 373 12.26 -10.09 -5.55
N VAL A 374 11.89 -10.60 -4.37
CA VAL A 374 10.93 -9.91 -3.50
C VAL A 374 11.47 -8.55 -3.06
N ARG A 375 12.78 -8.46 -2.74
CA ARG A 375 13.43 -7.20 -2.36
C ARG A 375 13.39 -6.16 -3.48
N GLU A 376 13.74 -6.54 -4.70
CA GLU A 376 13.67 -5.65 -5.86
C GLU A 376 12.23 -5.17 -6.11
N TRP A 377 11.26 -6.08 -5.95
CA TRP A 377 9.84 -5.76 -6.05
C TRP A 377 9.39 -4.77 -4.98
N ALA A 378 9.87 -4.95 -3.74
CA ALA A 378 9.61 -4.05 -2.63
C ALA A 378 10.21 -2.66 -2.84
N ARG A 379 11.44 -2.58 -3.36
CA ARG A 379 12.08 -1.30 -3.70
C ARG A 379 11.31 -0.52 -4.77
N LEU A 380 10.62 -1.19 -5.72
CA LEU A 380 9.75 -0.50 -6.67
C LEU A 380 8.55 0.21 -6.01
N GLN A 381 8.24 -0.12 -4.78
CA GLN A 381 7.25 0.56 -3.93
C GLN A 381 7.90 1.47 -2.86
N LEU A 382 9.24 1.59 -2.90
CA LEU A 382 10.06 2.30 -1.91
C LEU A 382 9.95 1.74 -0.48
N PHE A 383 9.74 0.43 -0.34
CA PHE A 383 9.98 -0.23 0.94
C PHE A 383 11.48 -0.26 1.23
N PRO A 384 11.92 0.18 2.41
CA PRO A 384 13.33 0.10 2.80
C PRO A 384 13.79 -1.36 3.02
N ASP A 385 15.09 -1.59 2.96
CA ASP A 385 15.65 -2.95 3.00
C ASP A 385 15.49 -3.64 4.35
N TRP A 386 15.34 -2.87 5.43
CA TRP A 386 15.04 -3.41 6.74
C TRP A 386 13.59 -3.92 6.89
N TYR A 387 12.68 -3.58 5.95
CA TYR A 387 11.30 -4.04 5.98
C TYR A 387 11.22 -5.50 5.54
N ARG A 388 10.73 -6.36 6.42
CA ARG A 388 10.65 -7.81 6.21
C ARG A 388 9.21 -8.21 5.88
N PHE A 389 9.06 -9.30 5.12
CA PHE A 389 7.74 -9.82 4.72
C PHE A 389 7.54 -11.23 5.28
N ALA A 390 6.41 -11.47 5.92
CA ALA A 390 5.99 -12.78 6.40
C ALA A 390 5.28 -13.60 5.30
N GLY A 391 5.17 -14.90 5.51
CA GLY A 391 4.46 -15.80 4.64
C GLY A 391 5.28 -16.33 3.45
N LYS A 392 4.59 -16.99 2.53
CA LYS A 392 5.18 -17.62 1.35
C LYS A 392 5.64 -16.58 0.33
N ARG A 393 6.70 -16.89 -0.41
CA ARG A 393 7.17 -16.04 -1.51
C ARG A 393 6.13 -15.94 -2.64
N THR A 394 5.60 -17.10 -3.07
CA THR A 394 4.61 -17.22 -4.15
C THR A 394 3.55 -18.29 -3.82
N THR A 395 2.43 -18.27 -4.54
CA THR A 395 1.41 -19.31 -4.47
C THR A 395 0.75 -19.55 -5.84
N GLY A 396 0.10 -20.69 -6.01
CA GLY A 396 -0.62 -21.04 -7.23
C GLY A 396 -1.81 -20.11 -7.52
N GLY A 397 -2.19 -20.03 -8.80
CA GLY A 397 -3.20 -19.09 -9.28
C GLY A 397 -4.56 -19.19 -8.58
N ILE A 398 -5.08 -20.43 -8.37
CA ILE A 398 -6.38 -20.67 -7.71
C ILE A 398 -6.33 -20.22 -6.24
N ARG A 399 -5.29 -20.62 -5.48
CA ARG A 399 -5.14 -20.24 -4.07
C ARG A 399 -5.02 -18.72 -3.88
N ARG A 400 -4.39 -18.03 -4.82
CA ARG A 400 -4.28 -16.57 -4.79
C ARG A 400 -5.57 -15.85 -5.20
N ALA A 401 -6.41 -16.49 -6.03
CA ALA A 401 -7.60 -15.84 -6.58
C ALA A 401 -8.86 -16.12 -5.77
N GLY A 402 -8.92 -17.22 -5.04
CA GLY A 402 -10.16 -17.83 -4.57
C GLY A 402 -10.97 -18.42 -5.72
N ASN A 403 -12.15 -18.92 -5.42
CA ASN A 403 -13.16 -19.33 -6.40
C ASN A 403 -14.54 -18.74 -6.03
N PRO A 404 -14.82 -17.48 -6.41
CA PRO A 404 -16.08 -16.81 -6.09
C PRO A 404 -17.33 -17.53 -6.63
N LEU A 405 -17.18 -18.31 -7.73
CA LEU A 405 -18.26 -19.11 -8.30
C LEU A 405 -18.75 -20.21 -7.36
N GLU A 406 -17.87 -20.72 -6.52
CA GLU A 406 -18.16 -21.74 -5.51
C GLU A 406 -18.35 -21.13 -4.11
N GLY A 407 -18.49 -19.79 -4.01
CA GLY A 407 -18.59 -19.08 -2.75
C GLY A 407 -17.30 -19.07 -1.91
N ASN A 408 -16.17 -19.50 -2.49
CA ASN A 408 -14.90 -19.50 -1.80
C ASN A 408 -14.15 -18.19 -2.08
N PHE A 409 -14.13 -17.31 -1.08
CA PHE A 409 -13.43 -16.02 -1.11
C PHE A 409 -12.06 -16.08 -0.42
N ASP A 410 -11.66 -17.21 0.13
CA ASP A 410 -10.37 -17.40 0.79
C ASP A 410 -9.22 -17.26 -0.21
N ARG A 411 -8.20 -16.52 0.19
CA ARG A 411 -7.03 -16.22 -0.64
C ARG A 411 -5.76 -16.34 0.16
N GLU A 412 -4.72 -16.84 -0.48
CA GLU A 412 -3.35 -16.67 0.01
C GLU A 412 -2.78 -15.35 -0.51
N VAL A 413 -2.12 -14.60 0.37
CA VAL A 413 -1.50 -13.32 0.04
C VAL A 413 0.02 -13.43 0.22
N PRO A 414 0.73 -14.10 -0.73
CA PRO A 414 2.17 -14.26 -0.66
C PRO A 414 2.90 -12.91 -0.80
N LYS A 415 4.20 -12.87 -0.46
CA LYS A 415 5.02 -11.64 -0.40
C LYS A 415 4.88 -10.73 -1.63
N TYR A 416 4.95 -11.28 -2.84
CA TYR A 416 4.73 -10.47 -4.07
C TYR A 416 3.34 -9.86 -4.14
N THR A 417 2.32 -10.59 -3.68
CA THR A 417 0.94 -10.09 -3.65
C THR A 417 0.77 -9.02 -2.56
N GLN A 418 1.37 -9.21 -1.39
CA GLN A 418 1.39 -8.20 -0.33
C GLN A 418 1.94 -6.88 -0.83
N ILE A 419 3.13 -6.91 -1.44
CA ILE A 419 3.77 -5.71 -2.03
C ILE A 419 2.90 -5.13 -3.14
N GLY A 420 2.35 -5.98 -4.01
CA GLY A 420 1.48 -5.55 -5.10
C GLY A 420 0.16 -4.90 -4.63
N ASN A 421 -0.39 -5.32 -3.48
CA ASN A 421 -1.57 -4.71 -2.86
C ASN A 421 -1.25 -3.39 -2.17
N ALA A 422 -0.05 -3.23 -1.65
CA ALA A 422 0.33 -2.07 -0.83
C ALA A 422 0.14 -0.73 -1.55
N VAL A 423 -0.20 0.29 -0.79
CA VAL A 423 0.02 1.67 -1.22
C VAL A 423 1.52 1.92 -1.23
N PRO A 424 2.10 2.51 -2.30
CA PRO A 424 3.52 2.81 -2.34
C PRO A 424 3.95 3.68 -1.16
N VAL A 425 5.05 3.28 -0.50
CA VAL A 425 5.56 3.98 0.70
C VAL A 425 5.85 5.45 0.39
N GLY A 426 6.49 5.74 -0.76
CA GLY A 426 6.81 7.12 -1.13
C GLY A 426 5.57 8.00 -1.36
N LEU A 427 4.50 7.46 -1.96
CA LEU A 427 3.23 8.19 -2.07
C LEU A 427 2.62 8.44 -0.68
N ALA A 428 2.60 7.42 0.18
CA ALA A 428 2.06 7.52 1.53
C ALA A 428 2.86 8.51 2.40
N GLU A 429 4.18 8.55 2.26
CA GLU A 429 5.06 9.50 2.94
C GLU A 429 4.77 10.95 2.55
N LYS A 430 4.58 11.23 1.25
CA LYS A 430 4.22 12.58 0.79
C LYS A 430 2.85 13.03 1.29
N VAL A 431 1.86 12.13 1.29
CA VAL A 431 0.53 12.40 1.85
C VAL A 431 0.61 12.57 3.38
N GLY A 432 1.34 11.70 4.07
CA GLY A 432 1.54 11.79 5.52
C GLY A 432 2.24 13.08 5.94
N SER A 433 3.31 13.47 5.24
CA SER A 433 4.01 14.75 5.50
C SER A 433 3.10 15.97 5.31
N HIS A 434 2.23 15.91 4.31
CA HIS A 434 1.24 16.96 4.08
C HIS A 434 0.19 17.01 5.20
N PHE A 435 -0.28 15.84 5.68
CA PHE A 435 -1.18 15.77 6.82
C PHE A 435 -0.53 16.27 8.11
N ARG A 436 0.76 15.97 8.32
CA ARG A 436 1.52 16.52 9.46
C ARG A 436 1.56 18.04 9.39
N MET A 437 1.89 18.62 8.26
CA MET A 437 1.90 20.07 8.05
C MET A 437 0.53 20.72 8.37
N ILE A 438 -0.57 20.11 7.93
CA ILE A 438 -1.94 20.58 8.26
C ILE A 438 -2.16 20.56 9.77
N LEU A 439 -1.83 19.45 10.43
CA LEU A 439 -2.04 19.29 11.87
C LEU A 439 -1.15 20.20 12.70
N ASP A 440 0.14 20.35 12.35
CA ASP A 440 1.06 21.23 13.04
C ASP A 440 0.55 22.67 12.98
N LYS A 441 0.10 23.13 11.82
CA LYS A 441 -0.51 24.45 11.67
C LYS A 441 -1.79 24.60 12.49
N ALA A 442 -2.70 23.62 12.42
CA ALA A 442 -3.99 23.67 13.14
C ALA A 442 -3.84 23.63 14.66
N LEU A 443 -2.79 22.95 15.16
CA LEU A 443 -2.55 22.77 16.60
C LEU A 443 -1.55 23.77 17.19
N GLY A 444 -1.01 24.69 16.37
CA GLY A 444 -0.04 25.68 16.82
C GLY A 444 1.34 25.08 17.16
N ASN A 445 1.68 23.95 16.54
CA ASN A 445 2.97 23.27 16.74
C ASN A 445 4.04 23.73 15.73
N ASP A 446 3.79 24.81 15.00
CA ASP A 446 4.76 25.41 14.08
C ASP A 446 5.91 26.03 14.94
N ALA A 447 7.03 25.29 15.08
CA ALA A 447 8.26 25.73 15.71
C ALA A 447 9.34 26.02 14.63
#